data_23e3f2a0807d7c8eea78f2d3a62196ce
#
_entry.id   23e3f2a0807d7c8eea78f2d3a62196ce
#
_cell.length_a   1.000
_cell.length_b   1.000
_cell.length_c   1.000
_cell.angle_alpha   90.00
_cell.angle_beta   90.00
_cell.angle_gamma   90.00
#
_symmetry.space_group_name_H-M   'P 1'
#
loop_
_entity.id
_entity.type
_entity.pdbx_description
1 polymer ?
#
loop_
_entity_poly.entity_id
_entity_poly.type
_entity_poly.pdbx_seq_one_letter_code
_entity_poly.pdbx_strand_id
1 'polypeptide(L)'
;DIIFGFFDADKLDKIVYNLLSNAAKYTPEGGQICVRAALADEYTLQIDVTNTGELMTQKTIDGLFKRFYEGDYRRHNTIGTGIGLALVKDLVALHHGTIEAFSNEQTGNCFRIMLPVDKETYRQEELDETVAAQRQTAFPVPIYINETEEGDEPDEKTELHPEDYTLLIVDDNEELCMLFSNLLSNYFRVKTAINGRQALEVLQEGGIDLVVSDIMMPEMDGIEVLAMMN
;
A
#
# COMPACT_ATOMS: atom_id res chain seq x y z
N ASP A 1 8.52 -6.66 26.28
CA ASP A 1 8.52 -8.12 26.04
C ASP A 1 8.71 -8.36 24.55
N ILE A 2 9.42 -9.43 24.18
CA ILE A 2 9.61 -9.83 22.78
C ILE A 2 8.62 -10.94 22.49
N ILE A 3 7.86 -10.80 21.39
CA ILE A 3 6.91 -11.80 20.94
C ILE A 3 7.51 -12.48 19.70
N PHE A 4 7.59 -13.80 19.73
CA PHE A 4 8.03 -14.60 18.59
C PHE A 4 6.82 -15.27 17.94
N GLY A 5 6.83 -15.36 16.61
CA GLY A 5 5.78 -16.01 15.84
C GLY A 5 6.21 -16.28 14.40
N PHE A 6 5.39 -17.03 13.68
CA PHE A 6 5.60 -17.32 12.26
C PHE A 6 4.81 -16.32 11.43
N PHE A 7 5.53 -15.45 10.73
CA PHE A 7 4.94 -14.39 9.90
C PHE A 7 5.75 -14.22 8.62
N ASP A 8 5.09 -13.87 7.53
CA ASP A 8 5.75 -13.28 6.38
C ASP A 8 6.04 -11.80 6.70
N ALA A 9 7.31 -11.48 6.91
CA ALA A 9 7.74 -10.15 7.33
C ALA A 9 7.32 -9.07 6.33
N ASP A 10 7.47 -9.31 5.02
CA ASP A 10 7.12 -8.33 3.98
C ASP A 10 5.62 -8.04 3.95
N LYS A 11 4.79 -9.06 4.21
CA LYS A 11 3.34 -8.87 4.29
C LYS A 11 2.94 -8.17 5.58
N LEU A 12 3.58 -8.52 6.71
CA LEU A 12 3.34 -7.85 7.99
C LEU A 12 3.70 -6.37 7.92
N ASP A 13 4.83 -6.02 7.30
CA ASP A 13 5.24 -4.63 7.08
C ASP A 13 4.19 -3.86 6.25
N LYS A 14 3.68 -4.46 5.17
CA LYS A 14 2.61 -3.86 4.36
C LYS A 14 1.31 -3.65 5.14
N ILE A 15 0.93 -4.60 6.00
CA ILE A 15 -0.23 -4.48 6.88
C ILE A 15 -0.07 -3.27 7.80
N VAL A 16 1.06 -3.22 8.54
CA VAL A 16 1.33 -2.16 9.52
C VAL A 16 1.43 -0.80 8.84
N TYR A 17 2.15 -0.72 7.71
CA TYR A 17 2.28 0.51 6.94
C TYR A 17 0.92 1.07 6.50
N ASN A 18 0.05 0.23 5.92
CA ASN A 18 -1.27 0.68 5.47
C ASN A 18 -2.13 1.19 6.63
N LEU A 19 -2.09 0.52 7.79
CA LEU A 19 -2.85 0.97 8.96
C LEU A 19 -2.30 2.26 9.55
N LEU A 20 -0.98 2.41 9.64
CA LEU A 20 -0.35 3.63 10.12
C LEU A 20 -0.55 4.81 9.16
N SER A 21 -0.45 4.57 7.85
CA SER A 21 -0.73 5.58 6.84
C SER A 21 -2.19 6.07 6.93
N ASN A 22 -3.14 5.15 7.12
CA ASN A 22 -4.53 5.53 7.37
C ASN A 22 -4.68 6.32 8.68
N ALA A 23 -4.08 5.86 9.77
CA ALA A 23 -4.13 6.56 11.04
C ALA A 23 -3.57 7.98 10.92
N ALA A 24 -2.41 8.15 10.28
CA ALA A 24 -1.81 9.47 10.05
C ALA A 24 -2.71 10.39 9.20
N LYS A 25 -3.32 9.83 8.15
CA LYS A 25 -4.20 10.57 7.25
C LYS A 25 -5.47 11.10 7.92
N TYR A 26 -6.05 10.32 8.84
CA TYR A 26 -7.35 10.64 9.47
C TYR A 26 -7.24 11.16 10.90
N THR A 27 -6.03 11.38 11.39
CA THR A 27 -5.78 12.02 12.68
C THR A 27 -5.63 13.53 12.45
N PRO A 28 -6.43 14.38 13.14
CA PRO A 28 -6.29 15.83 13.04
C PRO A 28 -4.99 16.29 13.70
N GLU A 29 -4.58 17.51 13.38
CA GLU A 29 -3.43 18.16 14.03
C GLU A 29 -3.60 18.18 15.56
N GLY A 30 -2.56 17.76 16.28
CA GLY A 30 -2.59 17.59 17.74
C GLY A 30 -3.30 16.31 18.21
N GLY A 31 -3.78 15.48 17.30
CA GLY A 31 -4.36 14.17 17.63
C GLY A 31 -3.30 13.13 18.00
N GLN A 32 -3.73 11.94 18.35
CA GLN A 32 -2.86 10.86 18.83
C GLN A 32 -3.05 9.60 17.98
N ILE A 33 -1.95 8.92 17.71
CA ILE A 33 -1.91 7.58 17.12
C ILE A 33 -1.20 6.67 18.12
N CYS A 34 -1.77 5.50 18.36
CA CYS A 34 -1.17 4.50 19.25
C CYS A 34 -1.17 3.14 18.57
N VAL A 35 -0.04 2.45 18.64
CA VAL A 35 0.08 1.04 18.23
C VAL A 35 0.35 0.21 19.48
N ARG A 36 -0.42 -0.83 19.66
CA ARG A 36 -0.25 -1.79 20.72
C ARG A 36 -0.19 -3.20 20.15
N ALA A 37 0.85 -3.95 20.51
CA ALA A 37 0.98 -5.35 20.17
C ALA A 37 1.13 -6.14 21.47
N ALA A 38 0.32 -7.18 21.64
CA ALA A 38 0.34 -8.07 22.79
C ALA A 38 -0.22 -9.44 22.42
N LEU A 39 0.17 -10.49 23.14
CA LEU A 39 -0.52 -11.77 23.04
C LEU A 39 -1.91 -11.65 23.68
N ALA A 40 -2.94 -11.98 22.91
CA ALA A 40 -4.32 -12.10 23.40
C ALA A 40 -4.50 -13.42 24.20
N ASP A 41 -3.84 -14.45 23.74
CA ASP A 41 -3.71 -15.78 24.37
C ASP A 41 -2.35 -16.40 24.01
N GLU A 42 -2.14 -17.68 24.31
CA GLU A 42 -0.86 -18.38 24.09
C GLU A 42 -0.45 -18.44 22.59
N TYR A 43 -1.43 -18.40 21.67
CA TYR A 43 -1.22 -18.66 20.24
C TYR A 43 -1.66 -17.51 19.34
N THR A 44 -2.10 -16.39 19.89
CA THR A 44 -2.68 -15.31 19.12
C THR A 44 -2.03 -13.95 19.46
N LEU A 45 -1.40 -13.33 18.48
CA LEU A 45 -0.93 -11.96 18.55
C LEU A 45 -2.08 -11.00 18.21
N GLN A 46 -2.36 -10.06 19.10
CA GLN A 46 -3.24 -8.93 18.85
C GLN A 46 -2.42 -7.69 18.54
N ILE A 47 -2.75 -7.03 17.44
CA ILE A 47 -2.22 -5.71 17.09
C ILE A 47 -3.39 -4.74 16.97
N ASP A 48 -3.37 -3.69 17.79
CA ASP A 48 -4.33 -2.59 17.75
C ASP A 48 -3.63 -1.33 17.22
N VAL A 49 -4.15 -0.76 16.14
CA VAL A 49 -3.77 0.58 15.67
C VAL A 49 -4.95 1.50 15.94
N THR A 50 -4.75 2.47 16.83
CA THR A 50 -5.79 3.42 17.23
C THR A 50 -5.40 4.83 16.85
N ASN A 51 -6.39 5.63 16.48
CA ASN A 51 -6.20 7.05 16.24
C ASN A 51 -7.38 7.87 16.73
N THR A 52 -7.08 9.08 17.22
CA THR A 52 -8.10 10.09 17.48
C THR A 52 -8.54 10.72 16.14
N GLY A 53 -9.79 11.15 16.08
CA GLY A 53 -10.35 11.77 14.88
C GLY A 53 -11.87 11.66 14.84
N GLU A 54 -12.44 12.00 13.70
CA GLU A 54 -13.88 11.83 13.48
C GLU A 54 -14.25 10.34 13.60
N LEU A 55 -15.30 10.07 14.37
CA LEU A 55 -15.74 8.69 14.61
C LEU A 55 -16.40 8.10 13.35
N MET A 56 -16.05 6.86 13.06
CA MET A 56 -16.62 6.13 11.93
C MET A 56 -18.08 5.72 12.22
N THR A 57 -18.96 5.91 11.26
CA THR A 57 -20.32 5.37 11.33
C THR A 57 -20.30 3.85 11.11
N GLN A 58 -21.35 3.15 11.58
CA GLN A 58 -21.48 1.70 11.34
C GLN A 58 -21.45 1.39 9.83
N LYS A 59 -22.13 2.20 9.01
CA LYS A 59 -22.12 2.06 7.55
C LYS A 59 -20.70 2.16 6.97
N THR A 60 -19.88 3.06 7.51
CA THR A 60 -18.47 3.20 7.12
C THR A 60 -17.71 1.93 7.50
N ILE A 61 -17.83 1.47 8.75
CA ILE A 61 -17.15 0.27 9.26
C ILE A 61 -17.48 -0.97 8.40
N ASP A 62 -18.74 -1.16 8.04
CA ASP A 62 -19.21 -2.28 7.21
C ASP A 62 -18.66 -2.25 5.77
N GLY A 63 -18.22 -1.07 5.33
CA GLY A 63 -17.66 -0.86 3.99
C GLY A 63 -16.14 -0.85 3.92
N LEU A 64 -15.43 -0.55 5.02
CA LEU A 64 -14.01 -0.22 5.05
C LEU A 64 -13.08 -1.19 4.32
N PHE A 65 -13.40 -2.48 4.35
CA PHE A 65 -12.58 -3.55 3.78
C PHE A 65 -13.03 -3.97 2.37
N LYS A 66 -13.95 -3.22 1.75
CA LYS A 66 -14.33 -3.43 0.35
C LYS A 66 -13.38 -2.66 -0.54
N ARG A 67 -12.98 -3.26 -1.66
CA ARG A 67 -12.16 -2.59 -2.67
C ARG A 67 -12.91 -1.37 -3.22
N PHE A 68 -12.16 -0.29 -3.43
CA PHE A 68 -12.68 0.97 -3.96
C PHE A 68 -13.79 1.61 -3.08
N TYR A 69 -13.79 1.29 -1.80
CA TYR A 69 -14.70 1.95 -0.87
C TYR A 69 -14.18 3.34 -0.53
N GLU A 70 -14.87 4.36 -1.02
CA GLU A 70 -14.48 5.76 -0.81
C GLU A 70 -15.10 6.40 0.44
N GLY A 71 -16.01 5.74 1.13
CA GLY A 71 -16.67 6.26 2.34
C GLY A 71 -17.32 7.61 2.17
N ASP A 72 -17.91 8.16 3.22
CA ASP A 72 -18.43 9.54 3.25
C ASP A 72 -17.32 10.62 3.39
N TYR A 73 -16.05 10.23 3.26
CA TYR A 73 -14.86 11.07 3.52
C TYR A 73 -14.47 12.03 2.38
N ARG A 74 -15.30 12.18 1.33
CA ARG A 74 -15.09 13.17 0.25
C ARG A 74 -14.94 14.63 0.73
N ARG A 75 -15.20 14.89 2.02
CA ARG A 75 -15.14 16.25 2.57
C ARG A 75 -13.73 16.78 2.85
N HIS A 76 -12.70 15.96 2.88
CA HIS A 76 -11.37 16.36 3.35
C HIS A 76 -10.27 16.38 2.27
N ASN A 77 -10.60 16.39 0.99
CA ASN A 77 -9.63 16.50 -0.13
C ASN A 77 -8.43 15.50 -0.04
N THR A 78 -8.61 14.40 0.70
CA THR A 78 -7.58 13.37 0.90
C THR A 78 -7.83 12.23 -0.06
N ILE A 79 -7.08 12.21 -1.14
CA ILE A 79 -7.11 11.16 -2.17
C ILE A 79 -6.60 9.85 -1.56
N GLY A 80 -7.47 8.85 -1.48
CA GLY A 80 -7.11 7.49 -1.11
C GLY A 80 -7.67 6.55 -2.17
N THR A 81 -6.89 5.59 -2.62
CA THR A 81 -7.28 4.64 -3.66
C THR A 81 -8.40 3.67 -3.23
N GLY A 82 -8.78 3.65 -1.95
CA GLY A 82 -9.76 2.70 -1.41
C GLY A 82 -9.31 1.23 -1.44
N ILE A 83 -8.02 0.97 -1.75
CA ILE A 83 -7.47 -0.38 -1.91
C ILE A 83 -6.72 -0.82 -0.64
N GLY A 84 -6.12 0.11 0.11
CA GLY A 84 -5.20 -0.21 1.20
C GLY A 84 -5.80 -1.11 2.28
N LEU A 85 -7.00 -0.82 2.77
CA LEU A 85 -7.66 -1.65 3.80
C LEU A 85 -8.18 -2.98 3.25
N ALA A 86 -8.60 -3.04 2.00
CA ALA A 86 -8.94 -4.30 1.35
C ALA A 86 -7.69 -5.21 1.24
N LEU A 87 -6.55 -4.63 0.84
CA LEU A 87 -5.26 -5.34 0.82
C LEU A 87 -4.86 -5.83 2.22
N VAL A 88 -5.00 -5.00 3.25
CA VAL A 88 -4.74 -5.41 4.64
C VAL A 88 -5.56 -6.63 5.00
N LYS A 89 -6.86 -6.63 4.69
CA LYS A 89 -7.75 -7.77 4.95
C LYS A 89 -7.29 -9.03 4.24
N ASP A 90 -6.91 -8.93 2.96
CA ASP A 90 -6.42 -10.06 2.18
C ASP A 90 -5.09 -10.60 2.76
N LEU A 91 -4.15 -9.71 3.14
CA LEU A 91 -2.88 -10.10 3.75
C LEU A 91 -3.04 -10.73 5.12
N VAL A 92 -3.95 -10.21 5.95
CA VAL A 92 -4.29 -10.80 7.26
C VAL A 92 -4.91 -12.19 7.08
N ALA A 93 -5.81 -12.36 6.09
CA ALA A 93 -6.39 -13.67 5.78
C ALA A 93 -5.34 -14.69 5.31
N LEU A 94 -4.31 -14.26 4.57
CA LEU A 94 -3.18 -15.13 4.19
C LEU A 94 -2.36 -15.62 5.40
N HIS A 95 -2.41 -14.89 6.52
CA HIS A 95 -1.84 -15.33 7.80
C HIS A 95 -2.83 -16.09 8.68
N HIS A 96 -3.97 -16.55 8.13
CA HIS A 96 -5.06 -17.19 8.86
C HIS A 96 -5.63 -16.34 10.02
N GLY A 97 -5.41 -15.02 9.95
CA GLY A 97 -5.83 -14.04 10.93
C GLY A 97 -7.17 -13.39 10.63
N THR A 98 -7.58 -12.49 11.51
CA THR A 98 -8.77 -11.67 11.35
C THR A 98 -8.46 -10.20 11.56
N ILE A 99 -9.22 -9.32 10.90
CA ILE A 99 -9.17 -7.87 11.11
C ILE A 99 -10.57 -7.34 11.36
N GLU A 100 -10.67 -6.47 12.35
CA GLU A 100 -11.90 -5.76 12.70
C GLU A 100 -11.62 -4.27 12.86
N ALA A 101 -12.66 -3.45 12.64
CA ALA A 101 -12.61 -2.04 12.91
C ALA A 101 -13.76 -1.65 13.83
N PHE A 102 -13.48 -0.77 14.77
CA PHE A 102 -14.49 -0.20 15.66
C PHE A 102 -14.14 1.25 15.99
N SER A 103 -15.14 1.99 16.43
CA SER A 103 -15.00 3.42 16.70
C SER A 103 -15.91 3.82 17.87
N ASN A 104 -15.35 4.49 18.85
CA ASN A 104 -16.09 5.03 19.98
C ASN A 104 -15.39 6.25 20.60
N GLU A 105 -16.10 7.01 21.44
CA GLU A 105 -15.57 8.24 22.06
C GLU A 105 -14.41 8.02 23.02
N GLN A 106 -14.25 6.81 23.56
CA GLN A 106 -13.22 6.52 24.56
C GLN A 106 -11.89 6.17 23.93
N THR A 107 -11.90 5.39 22.83
CA THR A 107 -10.70 4.88 22.17
C THR A 107 -10.41 5.53 20.82
N GLY A 108 -11.34 6.33 20.29
CA GLY A 108 -11.28 6.83 18.91
C GLY A 108 -11.58 5.72 17.90
N ASN A 109 -10.92 5.77 16.77
CA ASN A 109 -10.96 4.73 15.73
C ASN A 109 -9.92 3.67 16.03
N CYS A 110 -10.27 2.41 15.91
CA CYS A 110 -9.38 1.29 16.17
C CYS A 110 -9.48 0.25 15.05
N PHE A 111 -8.34 -0.19 14.56
CA PHE A 111 -8.18 -1.37 13.72
C PHE A 111 -7.48 -2.43 14.54
N ARG A 112 -8.14 -3.56 14.73
CA ARG A 112 -7.63 -4.71 15.48
C ARG A 112 -7.34 -5.85 14.56
N ILE A 113 -6.13 -6.38 14.64
CA ILE A 113 -5.69 -7.57 13.93
C ILE A 113 -5.41 -8.67 14.95
N MET A 114 -5.87 -9.88 14.63
CA MET A 114 -5.55 -11.10 15.37
C MET A 114 -4.79 -12.02 14.43
N LEU A 115 -3.56 -12.41 14.79
CA LEU A 115 -2.71 -13.29 13.99
C LEU A 115 -2.28 -14.50 14.82
N PRO A 116 -2.40 -15.73 14.30
CA PRO A 116 -1.80 -16.89 14.96
C PRO A 116 -0.27 -16.77 14.96
N VAL A 117 0.36 -17.17 16.06
CA VAL A 117 1.81 -17.14 16.25
C VAL A 117 2.45 -18.52 16.19
N ASP A 118 1.66 -19.58 16.28
CA ASP A 118 2.11 -20.96 16.28
C ASP A 118 2.39 -21.48 14.88
N LYS A 119 3.31 -22.44 14.78
CA LYS A 119 3.69 -23.08 13.52
C LYS A 119 2.62 -24.03 13.01
N GLU A 120 1.85 -24.62 13.89
CA GLU A 120 0.86 -25.64 13.60
C GLU A 120 -0.33 -25.10 12.81
N THR A 121 -0.57 -23.79 12.87
CA THR A 121 -1.60 -23.11 12.07
C THR A 121 -1.27 -23.13 10.59
N TYR A 122 0.02 -23.15 10.23
CA TYR A 122 0.45 -23.07 8.83
C TYR A 122 0.72 -24.45 8.25
N ARG A 123 0.39 -24.63 6.97
CA ARG A 123 0.74 -25.84 6.23
C ARG A 123 2.24 -25.87 5.94
N GLN A 124 2.81 -27.05 5.76
CA GLN A 124 4.24 -27.21 5.45
C GLN A 124 4.66 -26.43 4.19
N GLU A 125 3.75 -26.30 3.22
CA GLU A 125 3.97 -25.57 1.97
C GLU A 125 4.00 -24.04 2.16
N GLU A 126 3.39 -23.54 3.24
CA GLU A 126 3.38 -22.11 3.63
C GLU A 126 4.60 -21.72 4.47
N LEU A 127 5.35 -22.73 4.94
CA LEU A 127 6.54 -22.55 5.78
C LEU A 127 7.80 -22.67 4.92
N ASP A 128 8.38 -21.56 4.49
CA ASP A 128 9.67 -21.55 3.79
C ASP A 128 10.81 -21.28 4.79
N GLU A 129 11.44 -22.36 5.26
CA GLU A 129 12.56 -22.30 6.21
C GLU A 129 13.84 -21.75 5.56
N THR A 130 13.94 -21.74 4.22
CA THR A 130 15.16 -21.32 3.51
C THR A 130 15.32 -19.80 3.43
N VAL A 131 14.22 -19.06 3.45
CA VAL A 131 14.21 -17.60 3.36
C VAL A 131 14.59 -16.92 4.68
N ALA A 132 14.31 -17.56 5.81
CA ALA A 132 14.65 -17.04 7.13
C ALA A 132 16.16 -16.86 7.37
N ALA A 133 17.00 -17.67 6.73
CA ALA A 133 18.45 -17.60 6.87
C ALA A 133 19.11 -16.50 5.99
N GLN A 134 18.44 -16.02 4.95
CA GLN A 134 18.99 -15.03 4.02
C GLN A 134 18.56 -13.59 4.31
N ARG A 135 17.52 -13.36 5.14
CA ARG A 135 16.94 -12.04 5.38
C ARG A 135 17.54 -11.25 6.55
N GLN A 136 18.65 -11.68 7.15
CA GLN A 136 19.37 -10.85 8.14
C GLN A 136 20.03 -9.58 7.56
N THR A 137 19.90 -9.34 6.26
CA THR A 137 20.52 -8.19 5.56
C THR A 137 19.60 -7.43 4.61
N ALA A 138 18.28 -7.57 4.71
CA ALA A 138 17.37 -6.74 3.91
C ALA A 138 17.07 -5.43 4.65
N PHE A 139 17.69 -4.37 4.18
CA PHE A 139 17.49 -3.01 4.64
C PHE A 139 16.08 -2.52 4.36
N PRO A 140 15.52 -1.66 5.24
CA PRO A 140 14.25 -1.00 4.98
C PRO A 140 14.35 -0.14 3.73
N VAL A 141 13.31 -0.19 2.91
CA VAL A 141 13.13 0.77 1.81
C VAL A 141 13.15 2.18 2.41
N PRO A 142 13.98 3.11 1.94
CA PRO A 142 14.03 4.45 2.50
C PRO A 142 12.68 5.13 2.28
N ILE A 143 11.97 5.41 3.35
CA ILE A 143 10.90 6.39 3.33
C ILE A 143 11.59 7.74 3.26
N TYR A 144 11.56 8.40 2.10
CA TYR A 144 12.02 9.77 1.99
C TYR A 144 11.05 10.69 2.75
N ILE A 145 11.30 10.84 4.05
CA ILE A 145 10.87 12.03 4.78
C ILE A 145 11.99 13.03 4.57
N ASN A 146 11.72 14.09 3.82
CA ASN A 146 12.63 15.20 3.68
C ASN A 146 12.79 15.88 5.04
N GLU A 147 13.78 15.46 5.82
CA GLU A 147 14.40 16.27 6.85
C GLU A 147 15.81 16.62 6.37
N THR A 148 15.99 17.88 6.09
CA THR A 148 17.28 18.51 5.81
C THR A 148 18.18 18.35 7.03
N GLU A 149 19.22 17.51 6.92
CA GLU A 149 20.43 17.65 7.73
C GLU A 149 21.66 17.66 6.82
N GLU A 150 22.45 18.71 7.03
CA GLU A 150 23.69 19.00 6.32
C GLU A 150 24.79 18.00 6.68
N GLY A 151 25.51 17.52 5.66
CA GLY A 151 26.90 17.09 5.79
C GLY A 151 27.15 15.61 5.53
N ASP A 152 27.49 15.31 4.29
CA ASP A 152 28.70 14.61 3.83
C ASP A 152 28.63 14.43 2.32
N GLU A 153 29.72 14.73 1.61
CA GLU A 153 29.80 14.74 0.16
C GLU A 153 29.55 13.34 -0.43
N PRO A 154 28.65 13.19 -1.41
CA PRO A 154 28.49 11.92 -2.12
C PRO A 154 29.37 11.86 -3.36
N ASP A 155 29.95 10.67 -3.59
CA ASP A 155 30.49 10.22 -4.87
C ASP A 155 29.54 10.55 -6.04
N GLU A 156 30.09 10.83 -7.20
CA GLU A 156 29.42 11.20 -8.46
C GLU A 156 28.18 10.30 -8.74
N LYS A 157 27.03 10.65 -8.18
CA LYS A 157 25.74 10.17 -8.63
C LYS A 157 25.31 11.06 -9.77
N THR A 158 25.16 10.48 -10.95
CA THR A 158 24.41 11.08 -12.04
C THR A 158 23.11 11.61 -11.46
N GLU A 159 22.94 12.92 -11.38
CA GLU A 159 21.68 13.54 -10.95
C GLU A 159 20.63 13.15 -11.99
N LEU A 160 19.79 12.19 -11.63
CA LEU A 160 18.62 11.86 -12.40
C LEU A 160 17.64 13.00 -12.22
N HIS A 161 17.37 13.75 -13.29
CA HIS A 161 16.30 14.74 -13.34
C HIS A 161 15.01 14.03 -13.77
N PRO A 162 14.11 13.68 -12.84
CA PRO A 162 12.91 12.88 -13.15
C PRO A 162 12.02 13.52 -14.23
N GLU A 163 12.02 14.85 -14.30
CA GLU A 163 11.31 15.64 -15.31
C GLU A 163 11.79 15.41 -16.75
N ASP A 164 12.95 14.78 -16.94
CA ASP A 164 13.47 14.43 -18.28
C ASP A 164 12.86 13.12 -18.80
N TYR A 165 12.25 12.31 -17.92
CA TYR A 165 11.66 11.02 -18.27
C TYR A 165 10.16 11.12 -18.49
N THR A 166 9.68 10.41 -19.52
CA THR A 166 8.25 10.32 -19.85
C THR A 166 7.71 8.93 -19.49
N LEU A 167 6.71 8.92 -18.62
CA LEU A 167 6.00 7.74 -18.16
C LEU A 167 4.67 7.61 -18.90
N LEU A 168 4.39 6.46 -19.49
CA LEU A 168 3.08 6.10 -20.02
C LEU A 168 2.35 5.19 -19.03
N ILE A 169 1.17 5.61 -18.58
CA ILE A 169 0.27 4.84 -17.72
C ILE A 169 -0.88 4.33 -18.56
N VAL A 170 -1.12 3.03 -18.53
CA VAL A 170 -2.15 2.36 -19.31
C VAL A 170 -3.08 1.59 -18.37
N ASP A 171 -4.35 2.01 -18.31
CA ASP A 171 -5.36 1.40 -17.45
C ASP A 171 -6.75 1.73 -18.01
N ASP A 172 -7.66 0.78 -18.07
CA ASP A 172 -9.02 0.99 -18.58
C ASP A 172 -9.89 1.81 -17.62
N ASN A 173 -9.40 2.02 -16.41
CA ASN A 173 -10.00 2.92 -15.43
C ASN A 173 -9.42 4.33 -15.56
N GLU A 174 -10.19 5.22 -16.21
CA GLU A 174 -9.80 6.64 -16.38
C GLU A 174 -9.50 7.35 -15.05
N GLU A 175 -10.19 6.99 -13.96
CA GLU A 175 -9.97 7.60 -12.64
C GLU A 175 -8.61 7.20 -12.07
N LEU A 176 -8.17 5.95 -12.28
CA LEU A 176 -6.82 5.50 -11.92
C LEU A 176 -5.75 6.18 -12.77
N CYS A 177 -5.96 6.30 -14.08
CA CYS A 177 -5.08 7.06 -14.95
C CYS A 177 -4.91 8.51 -14.46
N MET A 178 -6.00 9.20 -14.13
CA MET A 178 -5.98 10.55 -13.60
C MET A 178 -5.25 10.63 -12.24
N LEU A 179 -5.50 9.66 -11.36
CA LEU A 179 -4.87 9.61 -10.05
C LEU A 179 -3.34 9.47 -10.17
N PHE A 180 -2.88 8.49 -10.95
CA PHE A 180 -1.46 8.28 -11.16
C PHE A 180 -0.81 9.47 -11.90
N SER A 181 -1.50 10.04 -12.88
CA SER A 181 -1.02 11.26 -13.55
C SER A 181 -0.81 12.39 -12.55
N ASN A 182 -1.77 12.65 -11.66
CA ASN A 182 -1.65 13.71 -10.65
C ASN A 182 -0.53 13.44 -9.64
N LEU A 183 -0.36 12.18 -9.21
CA LEU A 183 0.68 11.81 -8.23
C LEU A 183 2.08 11.89 -8.82
N LEU A 184 2.24 11.49 -10.09
CA LEU A 184 3.55 11.32 -10.71
C LEU A 184 3.99 12.52 -11.55
N SER A 185 3.08 13.44 -11.92
CA SER A 185 3.40 14.63 -12.72
C SER A 185 4.34 15.61 -12.00
N ASN A 186 4.49 15.52 -10.69
CA ASN A 186 5.49 16.28 -9.93
C ASN A 186 6.93 15.75 -10.15
N TYR A 187 7.06 14.53 -10.68
CA TYR A 187 8.34 13.84 -10.82
C TYR A 187 8.66 13.49 -12.28
N PHE A 188 7.64 13.21 -13.12
CA PHE A 188 7.79 12.71 -14.47
C PHE A 188 6.87 13.46 -15.42
N ARG A 189 7.21 13.46 -16.72
CA ARG A 189 6.21 13.75 -17.74
C ARG A 189 5.29 12.55 -17.88
N VAL A 190 4.00 12.71 -17.60
CA VAL A 190 3.05 11.60 -17.61
C VAL A 190 2.14 11.69 -18.83
N LYS A 191 2.08 10.60 -19.62
CA LYS A 191 1.05 10.34 -20.62
C LYS A 191 0.15 9.22 -20.12
N THR A 192 -1.10 9.20 -20.56
CA THR A 192 -2.07 8.17 -20.17
C THR A 192 -2.72 7.54 -21.39
N ALA A 193 -3.10 6.29 -21.30
CA ALA A 193 -3.90 5.58 -22.30
C ALA A 193 -4.91 4.69 -21.58
N ILE A 194 -6.14 4.60 -22.11
CA ILE A 194 -7.25 3.85 -21.47
C ILE A 194 -7.43 2.44 -22.01
N ASN A 195 -6.59 2.00 -22.92
CA ASN A 195 -6.53 0.63 -23.46
C ASN A 195 -5.22 0.40 -24.21
N GLY A 196 -4.93 -0.86 -24.53
CA GLY A 196 -3.69 -1.24 -25.21
C GLY A 196 -3.54 -0.64 -26.61
N ARG A 197 -4.63 -0.41 -27.36
CA ARG A 197 -4.58 0.20 -28.68
C ARG A 197 -4.10 1.66 -28.60
N GLN A 198 -4.68 2.45 -27.70
CA GLN A 198 -4.25 3.82 -27.47
C GLN A 198 -2.82 3.88 -26.95
N ALA A 199 -2.43 2.91 -26.11
CA ALA A 199 -1.04 2.81 -25.65
C ALA A 199 -0.06 2.63 -26.81
N LEU A 200 -0.37 1.76 -27.79
CA LEU A 200 0.46 1.57 -28.97
C LEU A 200 0.56 2.84 -29.85
N GLU A 201 -0.53 3.60 -29.98
CA GLU A 201 -0.51 4.88 -30.71
C GLU A 201 0.46 5.86 -30.03
N VAL A 202 0.38 6.00 -28.70
CA VAL A 202 1.28 6.85 -27.92
C VAL A 202 2.73 6.38 -28.01
N LEU A 203 2.98 5.07 -28.00
CA LEU A 203 4.31 4.48 -28.14
C LEU A 203 4.91 4.71 -29.53
N GLN A 204 4.09 4.70 -30.60
CA GLN A 204 4.52 4.98 -31.96
C GLN A 204 4.96 6.44 -32.15
N GLU A 205 4.40 7.38 -31.38
CA GLU A 205 4.88 8.78 -31.36
C GLU A 205 6.30 8.90 -30.81
N GLY A 206 6.73 7.92 -30.00
CA GLY A 206 8.06 7.89 -29.37
C GLY A 206 8.17 8.76 -28.11
N GLY A 207 9.35 8.75 -27.53
CA GLY A 207 9.67 9.57 -26.35
C GLY A 207 9.03 9.07 -25.07
N ILE A 208 8.77 7.76 -24.94
CA ILE A 208 8.35 7.09 -23.72
C ILE A 208 9.54 6.32 -23.15
N ASP A 209 9.89 6.59 -21.91
CA ASP A 209 11.02 5.95 -21.22
C ASP A 209 10.57 4.77 -20.38
N LEU A 210 9.35 4.82 -19.82
CA LEU A 210 8.78 3.77 -19.00
C LEU A 210 7.29 3.62 -19.26
N VAL A 211 6.80 2.37 -19.29
CA VAL A 211 5.38 2.03 -19.38
C VAL A 211 4.95 1.29 -18.12
N VAL A 212 3.85 1.74 -17.54
CA VAL A 212 3.14 1.05 -16.45
C VAL A 212 1.75 0.72 -16.98
N SER A 213 1.46 -0.56 -17.14
CA SER A 213 0.20 -1.03 -17.73
C SER A 213 -0.52 -2.00 -16.80
N ASP A 214 -1.86 -1.87 -16.71
CA ASP A 214 -2.68 -2.98 -16.27
C ASP A 214 -2.55 -4.12 -17.28
N ILE A 215 -2.68 -5.34 -16.77
CA ILE A 215 -2.63 -6.55 -17.59
C ILE A 215 -4.00 -6.81 -18.21
N MET A 216 -5.08 -6.61 -17.43
CA MET A 216 -6.42 -7.04 -17.83
C MET A 216 -7.27 -5.87 -18.35
N MET A 217 -7.09 -5.51 -19.59
CA MET A 217 -7.84 -4.44 -20.26
C MET A 217 -8.69 -4.94 -21.41
N PRO A 218 -9.83 -4.30 -21.71
CA PRO A 218 -10.63 -4.59 -22.90
C PRO A 218 -9.85 -4.36 -24.21
N GLU A 219 -10.23 -5.05 -25.26
CA GLU A 219 -9.71 -4.95 -26.64
C GLU A 219 -8.29 -5.47 -26.82
N MET A 220 -7.34 -5.04 -26.01
CA MET A 220 -5.94 -5.42 -26.05
C MET A 220 -5.37 -5.38 -24.64
N ASP A 221 -4.86 -6.50 -24.18
CA ASP A 221 -4.29 -6.63 -22.85
C ASP A 221 -2.84 -6.08 -22.75
N GLY A 222 -2.36 -5.88 -21.51
CA GLY A 222 -1.02 -5.33 -21.28
C GLY A 222 0.10 -6.25 -21.76
N ILE A 223 -0.11 -7.55 -21.82
CA ILE A 223 0.86 -8.53 -22.34
C ILE A 223 0.96 -8.41 -23.86
N GLU A 224 -0.17 -8.23 -24.56
CA GLU A 224 -0.18 -7.99 -26.01
C GLU A 224 0.53 -6.67 -26.35
N VAL A 225 0.32 -5.61 -25.55
CA VAL A 225 1.07 -4.34 -25.72
C VAL A 225 2.57 -4.58 -25.59
N LEU A 226 3.00 -5.29 -24.53
CA LEU A 226 4.42 -5.61 -24.29
C LEU A 226 5.02 -6.43 -25.44
N ALA A 227 4.27 -7.38 -26.00
CA ALA A 227 4.72 -8.20 -27.13
C ALA A 227 4.91 -7.37 -28.42
N MET A 228 4.20 -6.26 -28.57
CA MET A 228 4.31 -5.38 -29.74
C MET A 228 5.37 -4.27 -29.58
N MET A 229 5.91 -4.08 -28.36
CA MET A 229 7.02 -3.16 -28.09
C MET A 229 8.40 -3.72 -28.48
N ASN A 230 8.52 -5.03 -28.76
CA ASN A 230 9.69 -5.73 -29.27
C ASN A 230 9.61 -5.78 -30.81
#